data_a9fbeef93d3f9ba3f05eaddb6a393dc6
#
_entry.id   a9fbeef93d3f9ba3f05eaddb6a393dc6
#
_cell.length_a   1.000
_cell.length_b   1.000
_cell.length_c   1.000
_cell.angle_alpha   90.00
_cell.angle_beta   90.00
_cell.angle_gamma   90.00
#
_symmetry.space_group_name_H-M   'P 1'
#
loop_
_entity.id
_entity.type
_entity.pdbx_description
1 polymer ?
#
loop_
_entity_poly.entity_id
_entity_poly.type
_entity_poly.pdbx_seq_one_letter_code
_entity_poly.pdbx_strand_id
1 'polypeptide(L)'
;MKKLFNNLPFRLLLGIIIGVILGQIFPESVMKVVVTLQYIMGQLITFCVPLIIIGFIAPSITKLGKNASRLLGVAIVIAYVSSACAALMSTTAGYALIPHLSIDTEVAGLRTLPGVVFELNIPQIMSVMSALVLSVLVGLAATWTNSKLTCDILGEFQNIVLDIVGKIIIPMLPFYIAATFCNLSYEGMITHQLPAFIQIILIVMAGHYIWLAVLYLLAGAYSGKNPWEVLRHYGPAYLTAVGTMSSAATLAVALDCARKSKVLRKDMVSFGIPLFANIHLCGSVLTEVFFCMTISKILYGHLPSIGTMLLFCALLGIFAIGAPGVPGGTVMASLGLITGVLMFDDAGTALMLAIFALQDSFGTACNVTGDGALTLMLTGYAEKHGIKNNDNIQSPVL
;
A
#
# COMPACT_ATOMS: atom_id res chain seq x y z
N MET A 1 -0.70 -10.19 -27.07
CA MET A 1 -1.20 -11.12 -26.04
C MET A 1 -0.14 -11.45 -24.99
N LYS A 2 1.10 -11.93 -25.29
CA LYS A 2 2.12 -12.26 -24.25
C LYS A 2 2.44 -11.12 -23.27
N LYS A 3 2.46 -9.85 -23.69
CA LYS A 3 2.70 -8.70 -22.79
C LYS A 3 1.55 -8.46 -21.81
N LEU A 4 0.31 -8.80 -22.17
CA LEU A 4 -0.86 -8.61 -21.30
C LEU A 4 -0.85 -9.65 -20.16
N PHE A 5 -0.52 -10.91 -20.47
CA PHE A 5 -0.42 -11.99 -19.47
C PHE A 5 0.76 -11.83 -18.50
N ASN A 6 1.77 -11.01 -18.83
CA ASN A 6 2.85 -10.69 -17.91
C ASN A 6 2.53 -9.51 -16.97
N ASN A 7 1.39 -8.84 -17.17
CA ASN A 7 0.97 -7.75 -16.31
C ASN A 7 0.26 -8.31 -15.06
N LEU A 8 0.76 -7.99 -13.87
CA LEU A 8 0.21 -8.47 -12.61
C LEU A 8 -1.27 -8.08 -12.44
N PRO A 9 -1.71 -6.81 -12.64
CA PRO A 9 -3.12 -6.44 -12.56
C PRO A 9 -4.04 -7.33 -13.41
N PHE A 10 -3.61 -7.64 -14.63
CA PHE A 10 -4.39 -8.51 -15.51
C PHE A 10 -4.49 -9.94 -14.99
N ARG A 11 -3.39 -10.48 -14.42
CA ARG A 11 -3.39 -11.83 -13.81
C ARG A 11 -4.27 -11.89 -12.56
N LEU A 12 -4.29 -10.82 -11.76
CA LEU A 12 -5.15 -10.73 -10.58
C LEU A 12 -6.63 -10.65 -10.97
N LEU A 13 -6.98 -9.80 -11.93
CA LEU A 13 -8.34 -9.70 -12.47
C LEU A 13 -8.80 -11.04 -13.07
N LEU A 14 -7.94 -11.70 -13.84
CA LEU A 14 -8.22 -13.01 -14.39
C LEU A 14 -8.44 -14.05 -13.27
N GLY A 15 -7.63 -14.01 -12.22
CA GLY A 15 -7.78 -14.85 -11.03
C GLY A 15 -9.14 -14.65 -10.36
N ILE A 16 -9.61 -13.43 -10.22
CA ILE A 16 -10.94 -13.11 -9.66
C ILE A 16 -12.05 -13.70 -10.53
N ILE A 17 -12.03 -13.41 -11.84
CA ILE A 17 -13.05 -13.90 -12.78
C ILE A 17 -13.11 -15.42 -12.75
N ILE A 18 -11.96 -16.08 -12.83
CA ILE A 18 -11.86 -17.54 -12.77
C ILE A 18 -12.38 -18.04 -11.41
N GLY A 19 -11.94 -17.44 -10.31
CA GLY A 19 -12.39 -17.82 -8.98
C GLY A 19 -13.91 -17.73 -8.82
N VAL A 20 -14.51 -16.62 -9.22
CA VAL A 20 -15.97 -16.43 -9.17
C VAL A 20 -16.71 -17.50 -9.98
N ILE A 21 -16.27 -17.79 -11.20
CA ILE A 21 -16.90 -18.82 -12.06
C ILE A 21 -16.77 -20.20 -11.42
N LEU A 22 -15.57 -20.58 -10.97
CA LEU A 22 -15.29 -21.88 -10.40
C LEU A 22 -16.04 -22.12 -9.09
N GLY A 23 -16.21 -21.09 -8.25
CA GLY A 23 -16.97 -21.18 -7.00
C GLY A 23 -18.45 -21.50 -7.19
N GLN A 24 -19.03 -21.11 -8.34
CA GLN A 24 -20.41 -21.45 -8.69
C GLN A 24 -20.57 -22.88 -9.21
N ILE A 25 -19.52 -23.46 -9.78
CA ILE A 25 -19.56 -24.74 -10.52
C ILE A 25 -19.04 -25.89 -9.65
N PHE A 26 -18.06 -25.64 -8.78
CA PHE A 26 -17.37 -26.70 -8.05
C PHE A 26 -18.26 -27.37 -7.00
N PRO A 27 -18.25 -28.72 -6.98
CA PRO A 27 -18.87 -29.49 -5.89
C PRO A 27 -18.05 -29.37 -4.59
N GLU A 28 -18.65 -29.69 -3.46
CA GLU A 28 -18.04 -29.63 -2.13
C GLU A 28 -16.67 -30.35 -2.05
N SER A 29 -16.55 -31.52 -2.70
CA SER A 29 -15.31 -32.30 -2.70
C SER A 29 -14.13 -31.55 -3.33
N VAL A 30 -14.37 -30.77 -4.40
CA VAL A 30 -13.34 -29.93 -5.04
C VAL A 30 -13.08 -28.68 -4.20
N MET A 31 -14.13 -28.10 -3.63
CA MET A 31 -13.99 -26.93 -2.75
C MET A 31 -13.12 -27.20 -1.53
N LYS A 32 -13.12 -28.42 -0.95
CA LYS A 32 -12.18 -28.82 0.11
C LYS A 32 -10.72 -28.61 -0.30
N VAL A 33 -10.39 -28.93 -1.54
CA VAL A 33 -9.03 -28.73 -2.08
C VAL A 33 -8.72 -27.24 -2.24
N VAL A 34 -9.68 -26.47 -2.76
CA VAL A 34 -9.51 -25.01 -2.96
C VAL A 34 -9.31 -24.30 -1.62
N VAL A 35 -10.15 -24.61 -0.63
CA VAL A 35 -10.03 -24.07 0.75
C VAL A 35 -8.68 -24.45 1.36
N THR A 36 -8.23 -25.70 1.18
CA THR A 36 -6.92 -26.14 1.69
C THR A 36 -5.77 -25.39 1.03
N LEU A 37 -5.81 -25.21 -0.29
CA LEU A 37 -4.78 -24.45 -1.01
C LEU A 37 -4.74 -23.00 -0.59
N GLN A 38 -5.91 -22.35 -0.43
CA GLN A 38 -6.00 -20.98 0.07
C GLN A 38 -5.41 -20.88 1.48
N TYR A 39 -5.77 -21.80 2.37
CA TYR A 39 -5.26 -21.88 3.74
C TYR A 39 -3.72 -22.00 3.78
N ILE A 40 -3.12 -22.90 3.00
CA ILE A 40 -1.66 -23.07 2.95
C ILE A 40 -0.97 -21.80 2.44
N MET A 41 -1.50 -21.20 1.37
CA MET A 41 -0.96 -19.95 0.83
C MET A 41 -1.07 -18.82 1.85
N GLY A 42 -2.20 -18.72 2.57
CA GLY A 42 -2.39 -17.75 3.66
C GLY A 42 -1.37 -17.93 4.78
N GLN A 43 -1.15 -19.16 5.25
CA GLN A 43 -0.13 -19.47 6.26
C GLN A 43 1.27 -19.04 5.82
N LEU A 44 1.64 -19.26 4.55
CA LEU A 44 2.95 -18.84 4.03
C LEU A 44 3.07 -17.30 3.97
N ILE A 45 2.03 -16.61 3.55
CA ILE A 45 2.00 -15.13 3.55
C ILE A 45 2.15 -14.63 4.98
N THR A 46 1.36 -15.13 5.91
CA THR A 46 1.37 -14.74 7.32
C THR A 46 2.72 -15.00 7.99
N PHE A 47 3.38 -16.13 7.67
CA PHE A 47 4.74 -16.42 8.12
C PHE A 47 5.76 -15.38 7.65
N CYS A 48 5.62 -14.87 6.42
CA CYS A 48 6.54 -13.89 5.85
C CYS A 48 6.34 -12.47 6.42
N VAL A 49 5.19 -12.15 7.04
CA VAL A 49 4.88 -10.80 7.53
C VAL A 49 5.94 -10.23 8.48
N PRO A 50 6.39 -10.92 9.56
CA PRO A 50 7.44 -10.40 10.43
C PRO A 50 8.77 -10.17 9.70
N LEU A 51 9.12 -11.03 8.74
CA LEU A 51 10.32 -10.87 7.92
C LEU A 51 10.26 -9.62 7.06
N ILE A 52 9.08 -9.36 6.45
CA ILE A 52 8.82 -8.17 5.63
C ILE A 52 8.96 -6.90 6.49
N ILE A 53 8.36 -6.89 7.68
CA ILE A 53 8.43 -5.76 8.60
C ILE A 53 9.89 -5.44 8.97
N ILE A 54 10.64 -6.44 9.39
CA ILE A 54 12.05 -6.26 9.77
C ILE A 54 12.88 -5.82 8.56
N GLY A 55 12.69 -6.50 7.42
CA GLY A 55 13.44 -6.26 6.20
C GLY A 55 13.20 -4.90 5.55
N PHE A 56 12.07 -4.24 5.85
CA PHE A 56 11.78 -2.92 5.28
C PHE A 56 11.94 -1.79 6.29
N ILE A 57 11.45 -1.93 7.51
CA ILE A 57 11.42 -0.83 8.48
C ILE A 57 12.82 -0.57 9.06
N ALA A 58 13.52 -1.60 9.53
CA ALA A 58 14.85 -1.39 10.14
C ALA A 58 15.86 -0.76 9.16
N PRO A 59 16.03 -1.27 7.91
CA PRO A 59 16.94 -0.63 6.94
C PRO A 59 16.50 0.78 6.55
N SER A 60 15.19 1.04 6.43
CA SER A 60 14.69 2.37 6.13
C SER A 60 15.10 3.38 7.20
N ILE A 61 14.95 3.04 8.49
CA ILE A 61 15.38 3.89 9.60
C ILE A 61 16.90 4.15 9.55
N THR A 62 17.72 3.14 9.28
CA THR A 62 19.17 3.31 9.20
C THR A 62 19.60 4.22 8.05
N LYS A 63 18.95 4.10 6.90
CA LYS A 63 19.20 4.95 5.73
C LYS A 63 18.82 6.42 5.99
N LEU A 64 17.71 6.66 6.71
CA LEU A 64 17.26 7.99 7.07
C LEU A 64 18.16 8.67 8.11
N GLY A 65 18.71 7.91 9.07
CA GLY A 65 19.47 8.45 10.21
C GLY A 65 20.86 9.00 9.89
N LYS A 66 21.55 8.47 8.89
CA LYS A 66 22.98 8.76 8.68
C LYS A 66 23.28 10.04 7.91
N ASN A 67 22.39 10.52 7.07
CA ASN A 67 22.59 11.70 6.23
C ASN A 67 21.40 12.66 6.31
N ALA A 68 20.75 12.75 7.47
CA ALA A 68 19.60 13.61 7.68
C ALA A 68 19.98 15.09 7.51
N SER A 69 20.20 15.51 6.26
CA SER A 69 20.18 16.91 5.92
C SER A 69 18.81 17.47 6.32
N ARG A 70 18.74 18.73 6.70
CA ARG A 70 17.48 19.44 7.01
C ARG A 70 16.41 19.18 5.92
N LEU A 71 16.82 19.06 4.68
CA LEU A 71 15.95 18.81 3.52
C LEU A 71 15.32 17.40 3.55
N LEU A 72 16.10 16.39 3.91
CA LEU A 72 15.62 15.02 4.08
C LEU A 72 14.60 14.93 5.23
N GLY A 73 14.91 15.53 6.37
CA GLY A 73 13.99 15.57 7.50
C GLY A 73 12.65 16.23 7.13
N VAL A 74 12.68 17.35 6.41
CA VAL A 74 11.47 18.01 5.90
C VAL A 74 10.71 17.12 4.92
N ALA A 75 11.40 16.47 4.00
CA ALA A 75 10.77 15.57 3.02
C ALA A 75 10.04 14.40 3.71
N ILE A 76 10.66 13.80 4.72
CA ILE A 76 10.05 12.71 5.51
C ILE A 76 8.80 13.21 6.25
N VAL A 77 8.89 14.37 6.90
CA VAL A 77 7.76 14.94 7.63
C VAL A 77 6.59 15.25 6.71
N ILE A 78 6.81 15.86 5.55
CA ILE A 78 5.71 16.15 4.62
C ILE A 78 5.13 14.87 4.00
N ALA A 79 5.94 13.85 3.72
CA ALA A 79 5.45 12.55 3.23
C ALA A 79 4.59 11.83 4.29
N TYR A 80 5.07 11.80 5.55
CA TYR A 80 4.31 11.25 6.67
C TYR A 80 2.98 11.98 6.88
N VAL A 81 3.02 13.31 6.99
CA VAL A 81 1.82 14.13 7.20
C VAL A 81 0.83 13.94 6.05
N SER A 82 1.30 13.92 4.80
CA SER A 82 0.44 13.66 3.64
C SER A 82 -0.23 12.30 3.73
N SER A 83 0.51 11.22 3.99
CA SER A 83 -0.05 9.87 4.09
C SER A 83 -1.01 9.74 5.29
N ALA A 84 -0.67 10.29 6.45
CA ALA A 84 -1.52 10.27 7.64
C ALA A 84 -2.81 11.09 7.44
N CYS A 85 -2.74 12.26 6.81
CA CYS A 85 -3.93 13.06 6.48
C CYS A 85 -4.81 12.38 5.43
N ALA A 86 -4.23 11.70 4.44
CA ALA A 86 -4.98 10.88 3.48
C ALA A 86 -5.73 9.74 4.18
N ALA A 87 -5.07 9.06 5.13
CA ALA A 87 -5.68 8.04 5.99
C ALA A 87 -6.85 8.60 6.82
N LEU A 88 -6.67 9.76 7.45
CA LEU A 88 -7.72 10.41 8.24
C LEU A 88 -8.89 10.90 7.37
N MET A 89 -8.62 11.42 6.17
CA MET A 89 -9.67 11.75 5.21
C MET A 89 -10.45 10.51 4.81
N SER A 90 -9.77 9.40 4.54
CA SER A 90 -10.39 8.11 4.24
C SER A 90 -11.22 7.58 5.40
N THR A 91 -10.72 7.69 6.63
CA THR A 91 -11.45 7.31 7.86
C THR A 91 -12.73 8.11 8.03
N THR A 92 -12.67 9.45 7.85
CA THR A 92 -13.86 10.30 7.94
C THR A 92 -14.87 9.98 6.86
N ALA A 93 -14.41 9.76 5.62
CA ALA A 93 -15.27 9.30 4.53
C ALA A 93 -15.88 7.92 4.83
N GLY A 94 -15.11 7.01 5.44
CA GLY A 94 -15.58 5.68 5.85
C GLY A 94 -16.74 5.75 6.84
N TYR A 95 -16.61 6.54 7.91
CA TYR A 95 -17.70 6.74 8.87
C TYR A 95 -18.92 7.43 8.26
N ALA A 96 -18.71 8.36 7.32
CA ALA A 96 -19.81 9.09 6.69
C ALA A 96 -20.55 8.28 5.62
N LEU A 97 -19.84 7.48 4.83
CA LEU A 97 -20.40 6.85 3.63
C LEU A 97 -20.76 5.38 3.81
N ILE A 98 -19.91 4.58 4.52
CA ILE A 98 -20.14 3.14 4.65
C ILE A 98 -21.50 2.78 5.27
N PRO A 99 -22.02 3.50 6.28
CA PRO A 99 -23.36 3.22 6.81
C PRO A 99 -24.50 3.36 5.81
N HIS A 100 -24.29 4.11 4.72
CA HIS A 100 -25.28 4.36 3.67
C HIS A 100 -25.12 3.44 2.44
N LEU A 101 -24.06 2.61 2.44
CA LEU A 101 -23.89 1.61 1.40
C LEU A 101 -24.83 0.43 1.65
N SER A 102 -25.37 -0.12 0.56
CA SER A 102 -26.20 -1.33 0.62
C SER A 102 -25.31 -2.56 0.86
N ILE A 103 -24.79 -2.65 2.09
CA ILE A 103 -24.00 -3.78 2.55
C ILE A 103 -24.94 -4.69 3.34
N ASP A 104 -25.34 -5.80 2.73
CA ASP A 104 -26.12 -6.83 3.40
C ASP A 104 -25.21 -7.60 4.37
N THR A 105 -25.33 -7.33 5.66
CA THR A 105 -24.59 -8.04 6.71
C THR A 105 -25.24 -9.36 7.11
N GLU A 106 -26.54 -9.53 6.80
CA GLU A 106 -27.29 -10.77 7.02
C GLU A 106 -27.75 -11.31 5.66
N VAL A 107 -26.95 -12.16 5.03
CA VAL A 107 -27.38 -12.85 3.82
C VAL A 107 -27.93 -14.22 4.18
N ALA A 108 -29.24 -14.34 4.19
CA ALA A 108 -29.91 -15.61 4.37
C ALA A 108 -29.56 -16.56 3.21
N GLY A 109 -29.19 -17.79 3.52
CA GLY A 109 -28.94 -18.84 2.52
C GLY A 109 -27.48 -18.94 2.04
N LEU A 110 -26.53 -18.35 2.76
CA LEU A 110 -25.11 -18.60 2.49
C LEU A 110 -24.78 -20.07 2.70
N ARG A 111 -23.96 -20.62 1.78
CA ARG A 111 -23.38 -21.94 1.95
C ARG A 111 -22.21 -21.88 2.91
N THR A 112 -22.07 -22.85 3.80
CA THR A 112 -20.87 -22.98 4.62
C THR A 112 -19.71 -23.53 3.80
N LEU A 113 -18.51 -22.97 3.98
CA LEU A 113 -17.31 -23.53 3.37
C LEU A 113 -17.01 -24.92 3.97
N PRO A 114 -16.59 -25.87 3.14
CA PRO A 114 -16.13 -27.15 3.66
C PRO A 114 -14.81 -26.97 4.42
N GLY A 115 -14.56 -27.83 5.39
CA GLY A 115 -13.30 -27.85 6.12
C GLY A 115 -12.10 -28.20 5.23
N VAL A 116 -10.91 -27.81 5.66
CA VAL A 116 -9.64 -28.17 5.00
C VAL A 116 -9.41 -29.68 4.98
N VAL A 117 -8.74 -30.21 3.96
CA VAL A 117 -8.39 -31.64 3.86
C VAL A 117 -7.36 -32.02 4.92
N PHE A 118 -6.40 -31.12 5.19
CA PHE A 118 -5.42 -31.23 6.25
C PHE A 118 -4.98 -29.86 6.71
N GLU A 119 -4.53 -29.76 7.95
CA GLU A 119 -3.99 -28.53 8.52
C GLU A 119 -2.47 -28.56 8.46
N LEU A 120 -1.90 -27.47 7.90
CA LEU A 120 -0.47 -27.20 7.94
C LEU A 120 -0.26 -25.92 8.74
N ASN A 121 0.01 -26.07 10.03
CA ASN A 121 0.26 -24.91 10.88
C ASN A 121 1.72 -24.45 10.73
N ILE A 122 1.94 -23.28 10.11
CA ILE A 122 3.23 -22.61 10.00
C ILE A 122 3.20 -21.39 10.93
N PRO A 123 3.66 -21.52 12.18
CA PRO A 123 3.59 -20.42 13.15
C PRO A 123 4.55 -19.29 12.72
N GLN A 124 4.13 -18.05 12.94
CA GLN A 124 5.01 -16.89 12.76
C GLN A 124 6.22 -16.98 13.69
N ILE A 125 7.39 -16.52 13.20
CA ILE A 125 8.62 -16.47 14.01
C ILE A 125 8.44 -15.59 15.25
N MET A 126 7.68 -14.49 15.09
CA MET A 126 7.30 -13.57 16.16
C MET A 126 6.00 -12.85 15.80
N SER A 127 5.35 -12.26 16.79
CA SER A 127 4.18 -11.42 16.52
C SER A 127 4.59 -10.19 15.70
N VAL A 128 3.63 -9.68 14.94
CA VAL A 128 3.81 -8.49 14.11
C VAL A 128 4.23 -7.28 14.93
N MET A 129 3.60 -7.04 16.07
CA MET A 129 3.96 -5.94 16.96
C MET A 129 5.38 -6.10 17.52
N SER A 130 5.81 -7.33 17.81
CA SER A 130 7.19 -7.61 18.21
C SER A 130 8.18 -7.31 17.08
N ALA A 131 7.86 -7.70 15.84
CA ALA A 131 8.67 -7.38 14.68
C ALA A 131 8.78 -5.87 14.43
N LEU A 132 7.69 -5.13 14.60
CA LEU A 132 7.67 -3.67 14.48
C LEU A 132 8.57 -3.01 15.52
N VAL A 133 8.36 -3.32 16.80
CA VAL A 133 9.15 -2.75 17.90
C VAL A 133 10.62 -3.09 17.72
N LEU A 134 10.94 -4.35 17.40
CA LEU A 134 12.30 -4.80 17.12
C LEU A 134 12.93 -4.00 15.98
N SER A 135 12.20 -3.82 14.87
CA SER A 135 12.68 -3.08 13.69
C SER A 135 13.01 -1.62 14.02
N VAL A 136 12.13 -0.96 14.78
CA VAL A 136 12.35 0.43 15.21
C VAL A 136 13.55 0.53 16.14
N LEU A 137 13.62 -0.33 17.16
CA LEU A 137 14.74 -0.32 18.13
C LEU A 137 16.09 -0.63 17.46
N VAL A 138 16.15 -1.67 16.63
CA VAL A 138 17.38 -2.05 15.92
C VAL A 138 17.80 -0.97 14.92
N GLY A 139 16.86 -0.42 14.15
CA GLY A 139 17.11 0.66 13.21
C GLY A 139 17.67 1.92 13.87
N LEU A 140 17.06 2.35 14.99
CA LEU A 140 17.52 3.49 15.78
C LEU A 140 18.89 3.21 16.42
N ALA A 141 19.08 2.06 17.07
CA ALA A 141 20.34 1.70 17.73
C ALA A 141 21.49 1.62 16.72
N ALA A 142 21.29 0.99 15.56
CA ALA A 142 22.27 0.96 14.49
C ALA A 142 22.66 2.36 13.99
N THR A 143 21.70 3.27 13.93
CA THR A 143 21.92 4.68 13.58
C THR A 143 22.72 5.40 14.65
N TRP A 144 22.35 5.27 15.93
CA TRP A 144 23.03 5.95 17.06
C TRP A 144 24.48 5.47 17.26
N THR A 145 24.70 4.16 17.11
CA THR A 145 26.03 3.57 17.25
C THR A 145 26.92 3.74 16.01
N ASN A 146 26.37 4.31 14.92
CA ASN A 146 27.07 4.41 13.63
C ASN A 146 27.62 3.06 13.16
N SER A 147 26.94 1.94 13.46
CA SER A 147 27.38 0.60 13.13
C SER A 147 27.21 0.32 11.63
N LYS A 148 28.28 0.55 10.85
CA LYS A 148 28.28 0.31 9.41
C LYS A 148 27.90 -1.14 9.09
N LEU A 149 28.52 -2.11 9.79
CA LEU A 149 28.25 -3.53 9.58
C LEU A 149 26.75 -3.87 9.77
N THR A 150 26.13 -3.38 10.85
CA THR A 150 24.70 -3.64 11.09
C THR A 150 23.84 -3.02 10.00
N CYS A 151 24.15 -1.82 9.52
CA CYS A 151 23.41 -1.18 8.42
C CYS A 151 23.55 -1.95 7.12
N ASP A 152 24.74 -2.46 6.81
CA ASP A 152 25.01 -3.25 5.61
C ASP A 152 24.26 -4.59 5.67
N ILE A 153 24.28 -5.30 6.81
CA ILE A 153 23.52 -6.54 7.05
C ILE A 153 22.02 -6.31 6.89
N LEU A 154 21.48 -5.23 7.46
CA LEU A 154 20.06 -4.89 7.32
C LEU A 154 19.70 -4.58 5.85
N GLY A 155 20.60 -3.93 5.10
CA GLY A 155 20.43 -3.68 3.68
C GLY A 155 20.44 -4.97 2.84
N GLU A 156 21.34 -5.91 3.14
CA GLU A 156 21.34 -7.23 2.48
C GLU A 156 20.09 -8.03 2.84
N PHE A 157 19.65 -8.00 4.10
CA PHE A 157 18.42 -8.65 4.52
C PHE A 157 17.19 -8.06 3.80
N GLN A 158 17.15 -6.74 3.58
CA GLN A 158 16.11 -6.10 2.75
C GLN A 158 16.07 -6.70 1.34
N ASN A 159 17.22 -6.89 0.69
CA ASN A 159 17.28 -7.48 -0.64
C ASN A 159 16.78 -8.93 -0.67
N ILE A 160 17.13 -9.73 0.36
CA ILE A 160 16.62 -11.11 0.51
C ILE A 160 15.10 -11.10 0.64
N VAL A 161 14.55 -10.23 1.47
CA VAL A 161 13.10 -10.13 1.68
C VAL A 161 12.39 -9.64 0.41
N LEU A 162 12.97 -8.68 -0.32
CA LEU A 162 12.46 -8.25 -1.62
C LEU A 162 12.41 -9.41 -2.63
N ASP A 163 13.43 -10.26 -2.65
CA ASP A 163 13.47 -11.45 -3.50
C ASP A 163 12.40 -12.48 -3.10
N ILE A 164 12.18 -12.71 -1.81
CA ILE A 164 11.11 -13.58 -1.31
C ILE A 164 9.75 -13.04 -1.76
N VAL A 165 9.49 -11.76 -1.55
CA VAL A 165 8.23 -11.12 -1.98
C VAL A 165 8.08 -11.21 -3.49
N GLY A 166 9.11 -10.86 -4.26
CA GLY A 166 9.07 -10.81 -5.71
C GLY A 166 8.99 -12.18 -6.40
N LYS A 167 9.67 -13.19 -5.86
CA LYS A 167 9.79 -14.52 -6.50
C LYS A 167 8.82 -15.55 -5.95
N ILE A 168 8.29 -15.37 -4.74
CA ILE A 168 7.37 -16.32 -4.09
C ILE A 168 5.99 -15.70 -3.91
N ILE A 169 5.88 -14.60 -3.14
CA ILE A 169 4.58 -14.05 -2.75
C ILE A 169 3.84 -13.47 -3.97
N ILE A 170 4.46 -12.57 -4.73
CA ILE A 170 3.81 -11.92 -5.88
C ILE A 170 3.34 -12.94 -6.93
N PRO A 171 4.12 -13.96 -7.34
CA PRO A 171 3.63 -14.99 -8.25
C PRO A 171 2.50 -15.84 -7.69
N MET A 172 2.44 -16.04 -6.39
CA MET A 172 1.40 -16.81 -5.70
C MET A 172 0.08 -16.04 -5.59
N LEU A 173 0.12 -14.70 -5.50
CA LEU A 173 -1.06 -13.85 -5.29
C LEU A 173 -2.22 -14.12 -6.26
N PRO A 174 -2.04 -14.27 -7.60
CA PRO A 174 -3.17 -14.56 -8.49
C PRO A 174 -3.91 -15.84 -8.14
N PHE A 175 -3.21 -16.89 -7.69
CA PHE A 175 -3.80 -18.15 -7.26
C PHE A 175 -4.52 -18.02 -5.92
N TYR A 176 -3.89 -17.32 -4.97
CA TYR A 176 -4.48 -17.02 -3.67
C TYR A 176 -5.78 -16.23 -3.80
N ILE A 177 -5.78 -15.18 -4.65
CA ILE A 177 -6.96 -14.37 -4.96
C ILE A 177 -8.03 -15.21 -5.67
N ALA A 178 -7.64 -16.04 -6.65
CA ALA A 178 -8.59 -16.93 -7.32
C ALA A 178 -9.28 -17.87 -6.32
N ALA A 179 -8.52 -18.48 -5.40
CA ALA A 179 -9.07 -19.34 -4.37
C ALA A 179 -9.98 -18.58 -3.39
N THR A 180 -9.59 -17.37 -2.99
CA THR A 180 -10.41 -16.50 -2.11
C THR A 180 -11.74 -16.15 -2.77
N PHE A 181 -11.74 -15.71 -4.03
CA PHE A 181 -12.99 -15.40 -4.75
C PHE A 181 -13.80 -16.64 -5.10
N CYS A 182 -13.16 -17.79 -5.27
CA CYS A 182 -13.85 -19.08 -5.41
C CYS A 182 -14.63 -19.42 -4.13
N ASN A 183 -14.02 -19.27 -2.96
CA ASN A 183 -14.67 -19.47 -1.67
C ASN A 183 -15.84 -18.50 -1.47
N LEU A 184 -15.62 -17.20 -1.65
CA LEU A 184 -16.67 -16.16 -1.52
C LEU A 184 -17.84 -16.38 -2.51
N SER A 185 -17.54 -16.85 -3.73
CA SER A 185 -18.55 -17.17 -4.72
C SER A 185 -19.34 -18.44 -4.37
N TYR A 186 -18.65 -19.46 -3.84
CA TYR A 186 -19.31 -20.70 -3.36
C TYR A 186 -20.25 -20.41 -2.21
N GLU A 187 -19.87 -19.56 -1.28
CA GLU A 187 -20.72 -19.10 -0.18
C GLU A 187 -21.93 -18.29 -0.66
N GLY A 188 -21.86 -17.70 -1.86
CA GLY A 188 -22.88 -16.79 -2.39
C GLY A 188 -22.66 -15.32 -2.06
N MET A 189 -21.59 -14.97 -1.31
CA MET A 189 -21.30 -13.59 -0.90
C MET A 189 -21.07 -12.65 -2.10
N ILE A 190 -20.44 -13.12 -3.17
CA ILE A 190 -20.11 -12.28 -4.33
C ILE A 190 -21.36 -11.72 -5.01
N THR A 191 -22.36 -12.57 -5.25
CA THR A 191 -23.59 -12.16 -5.96
C THR A 191 -24.36 -11.09 -5.19
N HIS A 192 -24.33 -11.15 -3.87
CA HIS A 192 -25.02 -10.18 -3.00
C HIS A 192 -24.21 -8.90 -2.79
N GLN A 193 -22.87 -8.99 -2.71
CA GLN A 193 -22.00 -7.86 -2.38
C GLN A 193 -21.40 -7.14 -3.60
N LEU A 194 -21.57 -7.65 -4.82
CA LEU A 194 -20.99 -7.04 -6.03
C LEU A 194 -21.37 -5.55 -6.21
N PRO A 195 -22.62 -5.10 -6.00
CA PRO A 195 -22.97 -3.69 -6.11
C PRO A 195 -22.21 -2.83 -5.08
N ALA A 196 -22.05 -3.34 -3.84
CA ALA A 196 -21.30 -2.65 -2.80
C ALA A 196 -19.83 -2.51 -3.18
N PHE A 197 -19.18 -3.56 -3.68
CA PHE A 197 -17.79 -3.50 -4.13
C PHE A 197 -17.55 -2.47 -5.23
N ILE A 198 -18.46 -2.37 -6.23
CA ILE A 198 -18.36 -1.36 -7.28
C ILE A 198 -18.48 0.06 -6.68
N GLN A 199 -19.42 0.29 -5.78
CA GLN A 199 -19.58 1.58 -5.11
C GLN A 199 -18.34 1.94 -4.30
N ILE A 200 -17.77 1.00 -3.55
CA ILE A 200 -16.56 1.19 -2.75
C ILE A 200 -15.36 1.59 -3.63
N ILE A 201 -15.16 0.91 -4.75
CA ILE A 201 -14.11 1.23 -5.71
C ILE A 201 -14.27 2.66 -6.25
N LEU A 202 -15.48 3.05 -6.64
CA LEU A 202 -15.76 4.40 -7.14
C LEU A 202 -15.55 5.48 -6.07
N ILE A 203 -15.92 5.21 -4.82
CA ILE A 203 -15.70 6.13 -3.68
C ILE A 203 -14.20 6.31 -3.45
N VAL A 204 -13.42 5.23 -3.41
CA VAL A 204 -11.97 5.31 -3.22
C VAL A 204 -11.30 6.04 -4.38
N MET A 205 -11.70 5.79 -5.62
CA MET A 205 -11.19 6.54 -6.78
C MET A 205 -11.50 8.04 -6.67
N ALA A 206 -12.73 8.40 -6.30
CA ALA A 206 -13.09 9.80 -6.04
C ALA A 206 -12.23 10.37 -4.91
N GLY A 207 -12.00 9.61 -3.83
CA GLY A 207 -11.11 9.97 -2.74
C GLY A 207 -9.68 10.27 -3.21
N HIS A 208 -9.12 9.49 -4.12
CA HIS A 208 -7.80 9.74 -4.70
C HIS A 208 -7.73 11.10 -5.41
N TYR A 209 -8.72 11.41 -6.26
CA TYR A 209 -8.74 12.70 -6.98
C TYR A 209 -8.98 13.88 -6.04
N ILE A 210 -9.84 13.72 -5.02
CA ILE A 210 -10.05 14.75 -3.99
C ILE A 210 -8.75 14.98 -3.23
N TRP A 211 -8.07 13.91 -2.80
CA TRP A 211 -6.81 14.02 -2.09
C TRP A 211 -5.72 14.69 -2.94
N LEU A 212 -5.56 14.31 -4.20
CA LEU A 212 -4.65 14.97 -5.12
C LEU A 212 -4.96 16.46 -5.26
N ALA A 213 -6.23 16.82 -5.41
CA ALA A 213 -6.64 18.23 -5.50
C ALA A 213 -6.23 19.01 -4.23
N VAL A 214 -6.54 18.46 -3.04
CA VAL A 214 -6.14 19.05 -1.75
C VAL A 214 -4.63 19.20 -1.67
N LEU A 215 -3.88 18.14 -2.00
CA LEU A 215 -2.42 18.12 -1.89
C LEU A 215 -1.76 19.15 -2.82
N TYR A 216 -2.23 19.25 -4.08
CA TYR A 216 -1.73 20.24 -5.02
C TYR A 216 -2.11 21.68 -4.64
N LEU A 217 -3.32 21.91 -4.11
CA LEU A 217 -3.71 23.22 -3.59
C LEU A 217 -2.84 23.64 -2.41
N LEU A 218 -2.60 22.74 -1.47
CA LEU A 218 -1.70 23.00 -0.33
C LEU A 218 -0.26 23.27 -0.80
N ALA A 219 0.23 22.50 -1.78
CA ALA A 219 1.56 22.70 -2.36
C ALA A 219 1.68 24.05 -3.05
N GLY A 220 0.66 24.47 -3.80
CA GLY A 220 0.60 25.77 -4.43
C GLY A 220 0.56 26.91 -3.42
N ALA A 221 -0.33 26.82 -2.42
CA ALA A 221 -0.44 27.81 -1.35
C ALA A 221 0.87 27.96 -0.56
N TYR A 222 1.51 26.85 -0.21
CA TYR A 222 2.76 26.86 0.53
C TYR A 222 3.93 27.41 -0.30
N SER A 223 4.08 26.96 -1.55
CA SER A 223 5.20 27.38 -2.41
C SER A 223 5.04 28.76 -3.03
N GLY A 224 3.79 29.26 -3.11
CA GLY A 224 3.47 30.48 -3.85
C GLY A 224 3.54 30.31 -5.38
N LYS A 225 3.56 29.08 -5.87
CA LYS A 225 3.67 28.73 -7.29
C LYS A 225 2.40 28.05 -7.80
N ASN A 226 2.19 28.09 -9.13
CA ASN A 226 1.03 27.47 -9.75
C ASN A 226 1.16 25.92 -9.73
N PRO A 227 0.35 25.20 -8.96
CA PRO A 227 0.44 23.74 -8.87
C PRO A 227 0.00 23.04 -10.16
N TRP A 228 -0.88 23.68 -10.97
CA TRP A 228 -1.33 23.13 -12.24
C TRP A 228 -0.16 22.98 -13.22
N GLU A 229 0.87 23.82 -13.11
CA GLU A 229 2.08 23.74 -13.93
C GLU A 229 2.85 22.44 -13.70
N VAL A 230 2.72 21.83 -12.54
CA VAL A 230 3.26 20.48 -12.25
C VAL A 230 2.30 19.41 -12.72
N LEU A 231 1.05 19.47 -12.26
CA LEU A 231 0.06 18.40 -12.47
C LEU A 231 -0.20 18.09 -13.95
N ARG A 232 -0.26 19.10 -14.82
CA ARG A 232 -0.54 18.94 -16.24
C ARG A 232 0.46 18.03 -16.99
N HIS A 233 1.63 17.83 -16.43
CA HIS A 233 2.66 16.98 -17.02
C HIS A 233 2.62 15.54 -16.53
N TYR A 234 1.87 15.23 -15.47
CA TYR A 234 1.90 13.94 -14.77
C TYR A 234 1.04 12.84 -15.40
N GLY A 235 0.26 13.13 -16.45
CA GLY A 235 -0.55 12.13 -17.14
C GLY A 235 0.22 10.85 -17.56
N PRO A 236 1.39 10.94 -18.20
CA PRO A 236 2.18 9.74 -18.54
C PRO A 236 2.64 8.95 -17.31
N ALA A 237 3.05 9.62 -16.24
CA ALA A 237 3.45 8.96 -15.00
C ALA A 237 2.26 8.26 -14.33
N TYR A 238 1.09 8.92 -14.27
CA TYR A 238 -0.16 8.33 -13.78
C TYR A 238 -0.51 7.03 -14.51
N LEU A 239 -0.53 7.06 -15.84
CA LEU A 239 -0.87 5.88 -16.66
C LEU A 239 0.18 4.76 -16.53
N THR A 240 1.46 5.11 -16.42
CA THR A 240 2.52 4.13 -16.18
C THR A 240 2.35 3.46 -14.81
N ALA A 241 2.03 4.24 -13.77
CA ALA A 241 1.78 3.72 -12.43
C ALA A 241 0.55 2.80 -12.40
N VAL A 242 -0.55 3.15 -13.09
CA VAL A 242 -1.71 2.26 -13.25
C VAL A 242 -1.31 0.94 -13.88
N GLY A 243 -0.43 0.97 -14.89
CA GLY A 243 -0.01 -0.23 -15.60
C GLY A 243 1.01 -1.10 -14.86
N THR A 244 1.83 -0.50 -14.00
CA THR A 244 2.95 -1.19 -13.32
C THR A 244 2.64 -1.55 -11.87
N MET A 245 1.70 -0.84 -11.21
CA MET A 245 1.44 -0.93 -9.76
C MET A 245 2.71 -0.71 -8.92
N SER A 246 3.70 0.00 -9.46
CA SER A 246 5.00 0.19 -8.83
C SER A 246 5.51 1.60 -9.01
N SER A 247 5.68 2.32 -7.90
CA SER A 247 6.29 3.65 -7.91
C SER A 247 7.75 3.58 -8.38
N ALA A 248 8.47 2.53 -8.00
CA ALA A 248 9.86 2.32 -8.41
C ALA A 248 9.98 2.09 -9.94
N ALA A 249 9.10 1.27 -10.53
CA ALA A 249 9.08 1.07 -11.98
C ALA A 249 8.64 2.31 -12.77
N THR A 250 7.88 3.21 -12.13
CA THR A 250 7.38 4.45 -12.73
C THR A 250 8.38 5.61 -12.60
N LEU A 251 9.41 5.47 -11.76
CA LEU A 251 10.32 6.56 -11.37
C LEU A 251 10.92 7.34 -12.56
N ALA A 252 11.41 6.65 -13.59
CA ALA A 252 12.01 7.30 -14.75
C ALA A 252 11.01 8.23 -15.47
N VAL A 253 9.76 7.77 -15.63
CA VAL A 253 8.68 8.54 -16.26
C VAL A 253 8.24 9.71 -15.36
N ALA A 254 8.17 9.49 -14.04
CA ALA A 254 7.85 10.54 -13.08
C ALA A 254 8.90 11.66 -13.08
N LEU A 255 10.20 11.32 -13.13
CA LEU A 255 11.30 12.28 -13.28
C LEU A 255 11.17 13.09 -14.57
N ASP A 256 10.89 12.45 -15.70
CA ASP A 256 10.71 13.14 -16.98
C ASP A 256 9.50 14.08 -16.97
N CYS A 257 8.41 13.68 -16.31
CA CYS A 257 7.23 14.51 -16.10
C CYS A 257 7.55 15.74 -15.23
N ALA A 258 8.23 15.54 -14.09
CA ALA A 258 8.61 16.59 -13.17
C ALA A 258 9.59 17.61 -13.81
N ARG A 259 10.55 17.14 -14.62
CA ARG A 259 11.53 18.00 -15.33
C ARG A 259 10.90 18.94 -16.35
N LYS A 260 9.70 18.63 -16.87
CA LYS A 260 8.96 19.51 -17.79
C LYS A 260 8.35 20.72 -17.09
N SER A 261 8.18 20.66 -15.78
CA SER A 261 7.63 21.76 -15.01
C SER A 261 8.60 22.92 -14.89
N LYS A 262 8.10 24.14 -15.15
CA LYS A 262 8.87 25.39 -15.05
C LYS A 262 8.96 25.94 -13.63
N VAL A 263 8.15 25.40 -12.71
CA VAL A 263 8.06 25.89 -11.32
C VAL A 263 8.82 25.02 -10.32
N LEU A 264 9.21 23.81 -10.72
CA LEU A 264 10.04 22.94 -9.89
C LEU A 264 11.53 23.24 -10.07
N ARG A 265 12.26 23.33 -8.98
CA ARG A 265 13.73 23.42 -9.02
C ARG A 265 14.31 22.07 -9.45
N LYS A 266 15.29 22.08 -10.35
CA LYS A 266 15.91 20.86 -10.91
C LYS A 266 16.57 19.99 -9.85
N ASP A 267 17.27 20.59 -8.88
CA ASP A 267 17.87 19.90 -7.76
C ASP A 267 16.82 19.25 -6.85
N MET A 268 15.68 19.92 -6.63
CA MET A 268 14.56 19.34 -5.86
C MET A 268 13.86 18.22 -6.62
N VAL A 269 13.78 18.28 -7.94
CA VAL A 269 13.26 17.16 -8.77
C VAL A 269 14.19 15.94 -8.66
N SER A 270 15.50 16.14 -8.80
CA SER A 270 16.49 15.05 -8.73
C SER A 270 16.60 14.44 -7.34
N PHE A 271 16.28 15.18 -6.28
CA PHE A 271 16.26 14.72 -4.90
C PHE A 271 14.88 14.18 -4.50
N GLY A 272 13.81 14.96 -4.71
CA GLY A 272 12.48 14.72 -4.16
C GLY A 272 11.74 13.56 -4.84
N ILE A 273 11.73 13.52 -6.19
CA ILE A 273 10.97 12.49 -6.92
C ILE A 273 11.45 11.08 -6.58
N PRO A 274 12.77 10.75 -6.61
CA PRO A 274 13.25 9.43 -6.23
C PRO A 274 12.99 9.12 -4.75
N LEU A 275 13.09 10.11 -3.88
CA LEU A 275 12.84 9.92 -2.45
C LEU A 275 11.36 9.64 -2.19
N PHE A 276 10.45 10.49 -2.69
CA PHE A 276 9.01 10.36 -2.47
C PHE A 276 8.43 9.10 -3.08
N ALA A 277 8.92 8.66 -4.24
CA ALA A 277 8.53 7.38 -4.82
C ALA A 277 8.71 6.17 -3.90
N ASN A 278 9.55 6.29 -2.86
CA ASN A 278 9.80 5.23 -1.88
C ASN A 278 9.16 5.47 -0.51
N ILE A 279 8.84 6.73 -0.15
CA ILE A 279 8.37 7.04 1.22
C ILE A 279 6.98 7.69 1.26
N HIS A 280 6.35 7.97 0.12
CA HIS A 280 5.06 8.64 0.04
C HIS A 280 4.02 7.76 -0.67
N LEU A 281 3.12 7.18 0.11
CA LEU A 281 2.13 6.20 -0.34
C LEU A 281 0.69 6.65 -0.01
N CYS A 282 0.38 7.93 -0.17
CA CYS A 282 -0.88 8.54 0.25
C CYS A 282 -2.12 7.90 -0.37
N GLY A 283 -2.08 7.52 -1.65
CA GLY A 283 -3.19 6.89 -2.35
C GLY A 283 -3.41 5.45 -1.90
N SER A 284 -2.32 4.67 -1.74
CA SER A 284 -2.38 3.31 -1.22
C SER A 284 -2.90 3.28 0.21
N VAL A 285 -2.44 4.19 1.07
CA VAL A 285 -2.91 4.33 2.46
C VAL A 285 -4.39 4.70 2.52
N LEU A 286 -4.85 5.64 1.68
CA LEU A 286 -6.26 6.02 1.57
C LEU A 286 -7.13 4.82 1.19
N THR A 287 -6.70 4.06 0.19
CA THR A 287 -7.37 2.83 -0.26
C THR A 287 -7.47 1.81 0.88
N GLU A 288 -6.34 1.55 1.53
CA GLU A 288 -6.23 0.55 2.58
C GLU A 288 -7.17 0.85 3.75
N VAL A 289 -7.20 2.10 4.22
CA VAL A 289 -8.07 2.52 5.31
C VAL A 289 -9.54 2.32 4.97
N PHE A 290 -9.99 2.77 3.78
CA PHE A 290 -11.39 2.63 3.39
C PHE A 290 -11.80 1.16 3.27
N PHE A 291 -10.92 0.33 2.71
CA PHE A 291 -11.17 -1.08 2.55
C PHE A 291 -11.21 -1.83 3.88
N CYS A 292 -10.28 -1.53 4.79
CA CYS A 292 -10.31 -2.10 6.14
C CYS A 292 -11.63 -1.79 6.86
N MET A 293 -12.09 -0.53 6.81
CA MET A 293 -13.36 -0.13 7.42
C MET A 293 -14.55 -0.86 6.76
N THR A 294 -14.52 -0.99 5.44
CA THR A 294 -15.59 -1.67 4.69
C THR A 294 -15.62 -3.17 5.00
N ILE A 295 -14.46 -3.83 4.99
CA ILE A 295 -14.34 -5.26 5.31
C ILE A 295 -14.79 -5.52 6.74
N SER A 296 -14.40 -4.63 7.68
CA SER A 296 -14.88 -4.71 9.06
C SER A 296 -16.40 -4.69 9.14
N LYS A 297 -17.05 -3.80 8.36
CA LYS A 297 -18.51 -3.74 8.30
C LYS A 297 -19.12 -4.99 7.67
N ILE A 298 -18.52 -5.51 6.58
CA ILE A 298 -19.02 -6.69 5.86
C ILE A 298 -18.90 -7.96 6.70
N LEU A 299 -17.71 -8.24 7.24
CA LEU A 299 -17.43 -9.52 7.91
C LEU A 299 -17.78 -9.53 9.40
N TYR A 300 -17.60 -8.39 10.09
CA TYR A 300 -17.78 -8.32 11.53
C TYR A 300 -19.02 -7.51 11.95
N GLY A 301 -19.77 -6.96 10.98
CA GLY A 301 -21.03 -6.23 11.21
C GLY A 301 -20.88 -4.82 11.78
N HIS A 302 -19.69 -4.37 12.12
CA HIS A 302 -19.44 -3.05 12.72
C HIS A 302 -18.25 -2.34 12.12
N LEU A 303 -18.22 -1.01 12.25
CA LEU A 303 -17.02 -0.22 11.95
C LEU A 303 -16.07 -0.25 13.15
N PRO A 304 -14.73 -0.22 12.93
CA PRO A 304 -13.78 -0.09 14.02
C PRO A 304 -14.02 1.20 14.84
N SER A 305 -13.58 1.22 16.08
CA SER A 305 -13.74 2.42 16.93
C SER A 305 -12.88 3.60 16.39
N ILE A 306 -13.28 4.83 16.70
CA ILE A 306 -12.52 6.03 16.30
C ILE A 306 -11.08 5.96 16.86
N GLY A 307 -10.92 5.54 18.13
CA GLY A 307 -9.60 5.39 18.74
C GLY A 307 -8.72 4.37 18.02
N THR A 308 -9.29 3.22 17.65
CA THR A 308 -8.60 2.20 16.85
C THR A 308 -8.18 2.74 15.48
N MET A 309 -9.07 3.46 14.80
CA MET A 309 -8.75 4.05 13.49
C MET A 309 -7.69 5.14 13.56
N LEU A 310 -7.71 5.99 14.59
CA LEU A 310 -6.67 7.00 14.80
C LEU A 310 -5.30 6.36 15.01
N LEU A 311 -5.23 5.31 15.85
CA LEU A 311 -4.01 4.54 16.05
C LEU A 311 -3.55 3.87 14.75
N PHE A 312 -4.46 3.22 14.04
CA PHE A 312 -4.19 2.57 12.77
C PHE A 312 -3.63 3.56 11.74
N CYS A 313 -4.27 4.72 11.55
CA CYS A 313 -3.82 5.75 10.60
C CYS A 313 -2.44 6.31 10.95
N ALA A 314 -2.17 6.57 12.24
CA ALA A 314 -0.88 7.07 12.69
C ALA A 314 0.25 6.07 12.43
N LEU A 315 0.04 4.80 12.76
CA LEU A 315 1.00 3.72 12.51
C LEU A 315 1.15 3.46 11.01
N LEU A 316 0.05 3.41 10.26
CA LEU A 316 0.07 3.17 8.82
C LEU A 316 0.90 4.22 8.06
N GLY A 317 0.84 5.50 8.49
CA GLY A 317 1.72 6.54 7.96
C GLY A 317 3.21 6.25 8.17
N ILE A 318 3.59 5.63 9.30
CA ILE A 318 4.98 5.21 9.57
C ILE A 318 5.35 4.03 8.67
N PHE A 319 4.45 3.03 8.54
CA PHE A 319 4.67 1.87 7.68
C PHE A 319 4.79 2.25 6.21
N ALA A 320 4.03 3.26 5.77
CA ALA A 320 4.12 3.78 4.41
C ALA A 320 5.50 4.33 4.04
N ILE A 321 6.24 4.91 5.01
CA ILE A 321 7.63 5.35 4.79
C ILE A 321 8.57 4.16 4.58
N GLY A 322 8.30 3.03 5.22
CA GLY A 322 9.13 1.83 5.14
C GLY A 322 8.69 0.82 4.08
N ALA A 323 7.51 0.99 3.51
CA ALA A 323 6.95 0.05 2.54
C ALA A 323 7.67 0.14 1.20
N PRO A 324 7.93 -0.99 0.52
CA PRO A 324 8.58 -0.95 -0.79
C PRO A 324 7.61 -0.44 -1.87
N GLY A 325 8.13 0.33 -2.83
CA GLY A 325 7.38 0.85 -3.99
C GLY A 325 7.10 -0.23 -5.06
N VAL A 326 6.71 -1.44 -4.64
CA VAL A 326 6.38 -2.58 -5.51
C VAL A 326 4.89 -2.93 -5.40
N PRO A 327 4.32 -3.69 -6.36
CA PRO A 327 2.91 -4.09 -6.30
C PRO A 327 2.53 -4.75 -4.96
N GLY A 328 1.47 -4.26 -4.32
CA GLY A 328 1.01 -4.75 -3.02
C GLY A 328 1.90 -4.37 -1.83
N GLY A 329 2.97 -3.60 -2.04
CA GLY A 329 3.98 -3.30 -1.02
C GLY A 329 3.40 -2.66 0.24
N THR A 330 2.44 -1.75 0.10
CA THR A 330 1.81 -1.06 1.23
C THR A 330 1.03 -2.04 2.12
N VAL A 331 0.08 -2.77 1.54
CA VAL A 331 -0.74 -3.72 2.31
C VAL A 331 0.09 -4.86 2.89
N MET A 332 1.13 -5.32 2.18
CA MET A 332 2.05 -6.32 2.72
C MET A 332 2.81 -5.80 3.94
N ALA A 333 3.31 -4.57 3.87
CA ALA A 333 4.01 -3.97 4.99
C ALA A 333 3.09 -3.76 6.21
N SER A 334 1.80 -3.45 5.98
CA SER A 334 0.81 -3.12 7.02
C SER A 334 -0.02 -4.32 7.50
N LEU A 335 0.14 -5.52 6.93
CA LEU A 335 -0.63 -6.72 7.35
C LEU A 335 -0.67 -6.90 8.86
N GLY A 336 0.41 -6.57 9.50
CA GLY A 336 0.47 -6.63 10.92
C GLY A 336 -0.34 -5.60 11.69
N LEU A 337 -0.58 -4.45 11.11
CA LEU A 337 -1.52 -3.49 11.70
C LEU A 337 -2.95 -3.98 11.48
N ILE A 338 -3.23 -4.58 10.33
CA ILE A 338 -4.55 -5.14 10.01
C ILE A 338 -4.91 -6.25 11.00
N THR A 339 -3.98 -7.17 11.28
CA THR A 339 -4.21 -8.28 12.22
C THR A 339 -4.06 -7.86 13.68
N GLY A 340 -3.09 -7.01 14.03
CA GLY A 340 -2.77 -6.66 15.42
C GLY A 340 -3.53 -5.46 15.99
N VAL A 341 -3.95 -4.49 15.16
CA VAL A 341 -4.70 -3.30 15.59
C VAL A 341 -6.18 -3.42 15.25
N LEU A 342 -6.50 -3.84 14.00
CA LEU A 342 -7.88 -4.01 13.57
C LEU A 342 -8.44 -5.40 13.92
N MET A 343 -7.59 -6.32 14.37
CA MET A 343 -7.94 -7.67 14.82
C MET A 343 -8.61 -8.51 13.72
N PHE A 344 -8.19 -8.32 12.46
CA PHE A 344 -8.69 -9.14 11.36
C PHE A 344 -8.20 -10.57 11.48
N ASP A 345 -9.10 -11.51 11.24
CA ASP A 345 -8.80 -12.92 11.09
C ASP A 345 -8.24 -13.25 9.69
N ASP A 346 -8.00 -14.52 9.43
CA ASP A 346 -7.49 -15.00 8.14
C ASP A 346 -8.44 -14.66 6.98
N ALA A 347 -9.77 -14.70 7.21
CA ALA A 347 -10.76 -14.38 6.17
C ALA A 347 -10.76 -12.89 5.85
N GLY A 348 -10.74 -12.03 6.86
CA GLY A 348 -10.65 -10.58 6.69
C GLY A 348 -9.34 -10.17 6.02
N THR A 349 -8.24 -10.79 6.41
CA THR A 349 -6.91 -10.55 5.83
C THR A 349 -6.86 -11.00 4.36
N ALA A 350 -7.40 -12.18 4.04
CA ALA A 350 -7.48 -12.68 2.67
C ALA A 350 -8.31 -11.75 1.77
N LEU A 351 -9.48 -11.31 2.25
CA LEU A 351 -10.35 -10.39 1.53
C LEU A 351 -9.67 -9.03 1.32
N MET A 352 -8.96 -8.52 2.34
CA MET A 352 -8.21 -7.27 2.23
C MET A 352 -7.14 -7.34 1.14
N LEU A 353 -6.33 -8.38 1.13
CA LEU A 353 -5.29 -8.59 0.11
C LEU A 353 -5.89 -8.67 -1.29
N ALA A 354 -7.00 -9.39 -1.44
CA ALA A 354 -7.67 -9.56 -2.72
C ALA A 354 -8.24 -8.25 -3.27
N ILE A 355 -8.99 -7.50 -2.45
CA ILE A 355 -9.62 -6.23 -2.88
C ILE A 355 -8.58 -5.14 -3.09
N PHE A 356 -7.57 -5.05 -2.20
CA PHE A 356 -6.49 -4.08 -2.34
C PHE A 356 -5.74 -4.26 -3.66
N ALA A 357 -5.45 -5.51 -4.05
CA ALA A 357 -4.75 -5.81 -5.28
C ALA A 357 -5.48 -5.33 -6.55
N LEU A 358 -6.82 -5.20 -6.51
CA LEU A 358 -7.60 -4.63 -7.61
C LEU A 358 -7.43 -3.11 -7.74
N GLN A 359 -7.26 -2.43 -6.62
CA GLN A 359 -7.24 -0.97 -6.54
C GLN A 359 -5.82 -0.40 -6.46
N ASP A 360 -4.81 -1.24 -6.22
CA ASP A 360 -3.40 -0.85 -6.06
C ASP A 360 -2.85 -0.07 -7.28
N SER A 361 -3.34 -0.38 -8.48
CA SER A 361 -3.06 0.39 -9.70
C SER A 361 -3.37 1.89 -9.55
N PHE A 362 -4.54 2.22 -9.01
CA PHE A 362 -4.99 3.60 -8.85
C PHE A 362 -4.39 4.26 -7.60
N GLY A 363 -4.20 3.49 -6.53
CA GLY A 363 -3.47 3.94 -5.34
C GLY A 363 -2.04 4.35 -5.68
N THR A 364 -1.32 3.52 -6.42
CA THR A 364 0.03 3.81 -6.90
C THR A 364 0.06 5.03 -7.84
N ALA A 365 -0.92 5.17 -8.72
CA ALA A 365 -1.01 6.34 -9.59
C ALA A 365 -1.23 7.64 -8.80
N CYS A 366 -2.02 7.58 -7.72
CA CYS A 366 -2.20 8.68 -6.78
C CYS A 366 -0.88 9.00 -6.04
N ASN A 367 -0.14 7.98 -5.56
CA ASN A 367 1.16 8.17 -4.91
C ASN A 367 2.12 8.94 -5.82
N VAL A 368 2.40 8.38 -7.00
CA VAL A 368 3.35 8.95 -7.98
C VAL A 368 2.95 10.37 -8.40
N THR A 369 1.65 10.62 -8.58
CA THR A 369 1.18 11.97 -8.94
C THR A 369 1.33 12.92 -7.76
N GLY A 370 1.07 12.47 -6.55
CA GLY A 370 1.27 13.23 -5.30
C GLY A 370 2.74 13.62 -5.06
N ASP A 371 3.70 12.81 -5.52
CA ASP A 371 5.13 13.11 -5.41
C ASP A 371 5.50 14.43 -6.08
N GLY A 372 4.82 14.78 -7.18
CA GLY A 372 4.95 16.08 -7.83
C GLY A 372 4.55 17.24 -6.93
N ALA A 373 3.46 17.10 -6.17
CA ALA A 373 3.01 18.12 -5.22
C ALA A 373 3.97 18.25 -4.04
N LEU A 374 4.47 17.15 -3.50
CA LEU A 374 5.46 17.17 -2.41
C LEU A 374 6.79 17.82 -2.88
N THR A 375 7.20 17.53 -4.12
CA THR A 375 8.40 18.16 -4.71
C THR A 375 8.19 19.68 -4.90
N LEU A 376 6.96 20.14 -5.18
CA LEU A 376 6.61 21.55 -5.22
C LEU A 376 6.69 22.18 -3.82
N MET A 377 6.20 21.51 -2.77
CA MET A 377 6.38 21.96 -1.38
C MET A 377 7.86 22.05 -1.01
N LEU A 378 8.66 21.05 -1.38
CA LEU A 378 10.09 21.02 -1.13
C LEU A 378 10.83 22.15 -1.85
N THR A 379 10.44 22.46 -3.09
CA THR A 379 10.92 23.60 -3.86
C THR A 379 10.64 24.91 -3.12
N GLY A 380 9.38 25.12 -2.67
CA GLY A 380 9.00 26.29 -1.90
C GLY A 380 9.76 26.40 -0.57
N TYR A 381 9.97 25.27 0.11
CA TYR A 381 10.74 25.22 1.35
C TYR A 381 12.20 25.67 1.11
N ALA A 382 12.83 25.11 0.09
CA ALA A 382 14.23 25.42 -0.25
C ALA A 382 14.42 26.92 -0.58
N GLU A 383 13.50 27.52 -1.32
CA GLU A 383 13.53 28.95 -1.65
C GLU A 383 13.34 29.83 -0.41
N LYS A 384 12.33 29.54 0.41
CA LYS A 384 12.02 30.30 1.65
C LYS A 384 13.15 30.28 2.70
N HIS A 385 13.97 29.21 2.68
CA HIS A 385 15.07 29.05 3.62
C HIS A 385 16.45 29.34 3.01
N GLY A 386 16.49 29.95 1.83
CA GLY A 386 17.74 30.33 1.17
C GLY A 386 18.67 29.17 0.84
N ILE A 387 18.12 27.95 0.64
CA ILE A 387 18.94 26.80 0.24
C ILE A 387 19.43 27.03 -1.18
N LYS A 388 20.75 27.15 -1.34
CA LYS A 388 21.37 27.40 -2.62
C LYS A 388 21.02 26.28 -3.60
N ASN A 389 20.78 26.67 -4.86
CA ASN A 389 20.56 25.69 -5.93
C ASN A 389 21.87 24.91 -6.14
N ASN A 390 21.79 23.59 -6.06
CA ASN A 390 22.94 22.72 -6.27
C ASN A 390 22.58 21.68 -7.34
N ASP A 391 22.96 21.98 -8.58
CA ASP A 391 22.69 21.11 -9.73
C ASP A 391 23.39 19.73 -9.62
N ASN A 392 24.28 19.55 -8.63
CA ASN A 392 25.02 18.32 -8.35
C ASN A 392 24.40 17.44 -7.24
N ILE A 393 23.22 17.77 -6.69
CA ILE A 393 22.54 16.86 -5.77
C ILE A 393 22.05 15.65 -6.58
N GLN A 394 22.85 14.60 -6.57
CA GLN A 394 22.39 13.27 -6.97
C GLN A 394 21.44 12.75 -5.90
N SER A 395 20.37 12.06 -6.33
CA SER A 395 19.49 11.34 -5.42
C SER A 395 20.34 10.47 -4.50
N PRO A 396 20.05 10.42 -3.16
CA PRO A 396 20.58 9.33 -2.38
C PRO A 396 20.15 8.03 -3.06
N VAL A 397 21.13 7.27 -3.52
CA VAL A 397 20.89 5.93 -4.05
C VAL A 397 20.31 5.12 -2.89
N LEU A 398 18.99 4.90 -2.92
CA LEU A 398 18.28 4.02 -1.99
C LEU A 398 18.38 2.58 -2.47
#